data_ac1fb73fb34e9660df17468ae04b88dc
#
_entry.id   ac1fb73fb34e9660df17468ae04b88dc
#
_cell.length_a   1.000
_cell.length_b   1.000
_cell.length_c   1.000
_cell.angle_alpha   90.00
_cell.angle_beta   90.00
_cell.angle_gamma   90.00
#
_symmetry.space_group_name_H-M   'P 1'
#
loop_
_entity.id
_entity.type
_entity.pdbx_description
1 polymer ?
#
loop_
_entity_poly.entity_id
_entity_poly.type
_entity_poly.pdbx_seq_one_letter_code
_entity_poly.pdbx_strand_id
1 'polypeptide(L)'
;ATPELLVADRANGRVQVFDMEGGYIRTIGADYFDRPTVFADYGENMLVGELNARLTVVGPNDELVGYLGDNTPVSEEPAWPNEPDENDIPRRTSRLVEGLFNSPHGITSDNDGNIYVTEWLIGGRYTKLRRVG
;
A
#
# COMPACT_ATOMS: atom_id res chain seq x y z
N ALA A 1 14.64 18.45 10.16
CA ALA A 1 14.24 18.38 8.74
C ALA A 1 13.06 19.33 8.52
N THR A 2 12.97 19.95 7.35
CA THR A 2 11.82 20.78 6.97
C THR A 2 10.64 19.84 6.71
N PRO A 3 9.43 20.13 7.25
CA PRO A 3 8.25 19.30 6.99
C PRO A 3 7.92 19.26 5.50
N GLU A 4 7.49 18.09 5.04
CA GLU A 4 7.08 17.86 3.64
C GLU A 4 5.68 17.24 3.58
N LEU A 5 4.94 17.56 2.53
CA LEU A 5 3.66 16.94 2.21
C LEU A 5 3.86 15.87 1.14
N LEU A 6 3.45 14.64 1.44
CA LEU A 6 3.46 13.54 0.49
C LEU A 6 2.06 13.32 -0.08
N VAL A 7 1.98 13.29 -1.40
CA VAL A 7 0.71 13.11 -2.14
C VAL A 7 0.80 11.83 -2.97
N ALA A 8 -0.05 10.87 -2.66
CA ALA A 8 -0.19 9.66 -3.46
C ALA A 8 -0.89 10.00 -4.78
N ASP A 9 -0.11 10.14 -5.83
CA ASP A 9 -0.60 10.32 -7.21
C ASP A 9 -0.85 8.92 -7.81
N ARG A 10 -1.90 8.27 -7.25
CA ARG A 10 -2.20 6.84 -7.42
C ARG A 10 -2.34 6.44 -8.88
N ALA A 11 -3.12 7.18 -9.65
CA ALA A 11 -3.38 6.83 -11.05
C ALA A 11 -2.14 6.97 -11.95
N ASN A 12 -1.15 7.73 -11.51
CA ASN A 12 0.11 7.94 -12.21
C ASN A 12 1.27 7.10 -11.62
N GLY A 13 0.99 6.22 -10.65
CA GLY A 13 1.97 5.29 -10.08
C GLY A 13 3.17 5.99 -9.44
N ARG A 14 2.94 7.07 -8.69
CA ARG A 14 4.02 7.85 -8.06
C ARG A 14 3.56 8.56 -6.81
N VAL A 15 4.51 9.03 -6.02
CA VAL A 15 4.29 9.96 -4.91
C VAL A 15 4.92 11.30 -5.26
N GLN A 16 4.17 12.37 -5.10
CA GLN A 16 4.67 13.73 -5.28
C GLN A 16 4.92 14.37 -3.92
N VAL A 17 6.02 15.07 -3.78
CA VAL A 17 6.45 15.74 -2.55
C VAL A 17 6.40 17.24 -2.75
N PHE A 18 5.77 17.92 -1.79
CA PHE A 18 5.60 19.37 -1.77
C PHE A 18 6.10 19.94 -0.44
N ASP A 19 6.45 21.21 -0.43
CA ASP A 19 6.62 21.96 0.80
C ASP A 19 5.25 22.29 1.46
N MET A 20 5.29 22.87 2.64
CA MET A 20 4.08 23.21 3.39
C MET A 20 3.26 24.34 2.77
N GLU A 21 3.81 25.07 1.81
CA GLU A 21 3.18 26.13 1.03
C GLU A 21 2.60 25.63 -0.30
N GLY A 22 2.80 24.33 -0.62
CA GLY A 22 2.31 23.69 -1.83
C GLY A 22 3.28 23.79 -3.02
N GLY A 23 4.52 24.23 -2.79
CA GLY A 23 5.58 24.24 -3.80
C GLY A 23 6.07 22.81 -4.07
N TYR A 24 6.15 22.41 -5.35
CA TYR A 24 6.66 21.10 -5.75
C TYR A 24 8.15 20.96 -5.43
N ILE A 25 8.54 19.85 -4.80
CA ILE A 25 9.93 19.55 -4.46
C ILE A 25 10.48 18.45 -5.38
N ARG A 26 9.86 17.24 -5.36
CA ARG A 26 10.34 16.08 -6.11
C ARG A 26 9.26 15.01 -6.30
N THR A 27 9.56 14.02 -7.13
CA THR A 27 8.75 12.81 -7.32
C THR A 27 9.48 11.59 -6.77
N ILE A 28 8.75 10.72 -6.08
CA ILE A 28 9.25 9.45 -5.55
C ILE A 28 8.59 8.31 -6.32
N GLY A 29 9.37 7.30 -6.69
CA GLY A 29 8.90 5.98 -7.04
C GLY A 29 8.17 5.82 -8.37
N ALA A 30 8.36 6.76 -9.32
CA ALA A 30 7.75 6.66 -10.65
C ALA A 30 8.17 5.39 -11.42
N ASP A 31 9.24 4.73 -10.98
CA ASP A 31 9.78 3.50 -11.58
C ASP A 31 9.47 2.22 -10.79
N TYR A 32 8.92 2.33 -9.56
CA TYR A 32 8.66 1.17 -8.71
C TYR A 32 7.27 1.14 -8.05
N PHE A 33 6.52 2.24 -8.01
CA PHE A 33 5.11 2.23 -7.60
C PHE A 33 4.18 1.87 -8.76
N ASP A 34 3.06 1.25 -8.42
CA ASP A 34 1.93 1.08 -9.34
C ASP A 34 0.72 1.91 -8.85
N ARG A 35 0.17 1.60 -7.66
CA ARG A 35 -1.01 2.30 -7.12
C ARG A 35 -0.81 2.72 -5.66
N PRO A 36 0.13 3.63 -5.36
CA PRO A 36 0.35 4.11 -4.00
C PRO A 36 -0.89 4.80 -3.46
N THR A 37 -1.25 4.52 -2.19
CA THR A 37 -2.52 4.98 -1.63
C THR A 37 -2.36 5.59 -0.25
N VAL A 38 -1.61 4.96 0.65
CA VAL A 38 -1.49 5.34 2.07
C VAL A 38 -0.05 5.22 2.54
N PHE A 39 0.30 5.98 3.57
CA PHE A 39 1.64 6.07 4.11
C PHE A 39 1.66 5.75 5.60
N ALA A 40 2.77 5.20 6.08
CA ALA A 40 3.09 5.08 7.50
C ALA A 40 4.60 5.16 7.73
N ASP A 41 5.00 5.67 8.88
CA ASP A 41 6.40 5.64 9.32
C ASP A 41 6.82 4.20 9.67
N TYR A 42 8.07 3.84 9.38
CA TYR A 42 8.63 2.52 9.69
C TYR A 42 10.13 2.60 10.00
N GLY A 43 10.44 3.04 11.20
CA GLY A 43 11.82 3.34 11.59
C GLY A 43 12.40 4.48 10.77
N GLU A 44 13.50 4.22 10.05
CA GLU A 44 14.09 5.21 9.12
C GLU A 44 13.45 5.17 7.72
N ASN A 45 12.59 4.18 7.49
CA ASN A 45 11.89 3.98 6.21
C ASN A 45 10.46 4.51 6.26
N MET A 46 9.85 4.57 5.10
CA MET A 46 8.41 4.80 4.92
C MET A 46 7.76 3.53 4.35
N LEU A 47 6.59 3.21 4.88
CA LEU A 47 5.70 2.22 4.26
C LEU A 47 4.70 2.94 3.36
N VAL A 48 4.51 2.40 2.17
CA VAL A 48 3.46 2.83 1.24
C VAL A 48 2.56 1.64 0.93
N GLY A 49 1.28 1.76 1.28
CA GLY A 49 0.29 0.77 0.89
C GLY A 49 -0.09 1.00 -0.57
N GLU A 50 0.04 -0.03 -1.38
CA GLU A 50 -0.41 -0.02 -2.77
C GLU A 50 -1.72 -0.80 -2.91
N LEU A 51 -2.73 -0.15 -3.48
CA LEU A 51 -4.07 -0.73 -3.61
C LEU A 51 -4.06 -2.06 -4.37
N ASN A 52 -3.16 -2.23 -5.33
CA ASN A 52 -2.97 -3.45 -6.11
C ASN A 52 -2.13 -4.51 -5.39
N ALA A 53 -2.44 -4.76 -4.12
CA ALA A 53 -2.08 -5.95 -3.37
C ALA A 53 -0.63 -6.07 -2.90
N ARG A 54 0.00 -4.97 -2.45
CA ARG A 54 1.31 -5.03 -1.78
C ARG A 54 1.57 -3.85 -0.85
N LEU A 55 2.57 -3.96 0.01
CA LEU A 55 3.21 -2.82 0.65
C LEU A 55 4.60 -2.61 0.05
N THR A 56 4.95 -1.35 -0.15
CA THR A 56 6.27 -0.94 -0.62
C THR A 56 7.03 -0.30 0.54
N VAL A 57 8.26 -0.73 0.77
CA VAL A 57 9.18 -0.13 1.75
C VAL A 57 10.11 0.79 1.00
N VAL A 58 10.08 2.07 1.36
CA VAL A 58 10.88 3.14 0.77
C VAL A 58 11.92 3.60 1.78
N GLY A 59 13.17 3.64 1.38
CA GLY A 59 14.29 4.07 2.21
C GLY A 59 14.40 5.59 2.34
N PRO A 60 15.32 6.07 3.20
CA PRO A 60 15.45 7.49 3.52
C PRO A 60 15.94 8.38 2.36
N ASN A 61 16.44 7.79 1.29
CA ASN A 61 16.84 8.50 0.07
C ASN A 61 15.86 8.26 -1.08
N ASP A 62 14.62 7.96 -0.78
CA ASP A 62 13.53 7.66 -1.74
C ASP A 62 13.76 6.39 -2.58
N GLU A 63 14.68 5.52 -2.17
CA GLU A 63 14.99 4.26 -2.87
C GLU A 63 14.02 3.14 -2.49
N LEU A 64 13.77 2.23 -3.42
CA LEU A 64 13.04 1.00 -3.15
C LEU A 64 13.90 0.07 -2.26
N VAL A 65 13.41 -0.23 -1.05
CA VAL A 65 14.00 -1.25 -0.17
C VAL A 65 13.44 -2.63 -0.47
N GLY A 66 12.14 -2.72 -0.69
CA GLY A 66 11.49 -3.98 -1.05
C GLY A 66 9.98 -3.93 -0.96
N TYR A 67 9.36 -5.08 -1.23
CA TYR A 67 7.92 -5.27 -1.14
C TYR A 67 7.56 -6.27 -0.04
N LEU A 68 6.42 -6.07 0.62
CA LEU A 68 5.86 -7.01 1.59
C LEU A 68 4.51 -7.51 1.09
N GLY A 69 4.29 -8.82 1.22
CA GLY A 69 3.01 -9.47 0.90
C GLY A 69 2.54 -9.26 -0.53
N ASP A 70 3.48 -9.14 -1.48
CA ASP A 70 3.18 -8.86 -2.89
C ASP A 70 2.33 -9.97 -3.50
N ASN A 71 1.17 -9.57 -4.00
CA ASN A 71 0.19 -10.41 -4.68
C ASN A 71 -0.45 -9.62 -5.84
N THR A 72 0.33 -8.77 -6.48
CA THR A 72 -0.16 -7.85 -7.53
C THR A 72 -0.98 -8.51 -8.63
N PRO A 73 -0.72 -9.77 -9.06
CA PRO A 73 -1.57 -10.43 -10.06
C PRO A 73 -3.05 -10.56 -9.67
N VAL A 74 -3.39 -10.58 -8.36
CA VAL A 74 -4.79 -10.68 -7.94
C VAL A 74 -5.61 -9.46 -8.35
N SER A 75 -4.98 -8.32 -8.56
CA SER A 75 -5.65 -7.08 -8.95
C SER A 75 -6.18 -7.09 -10.39
N GLU A 76 -5.76 -8.06 -11.19
CA GLU A 76 -6.23 -8.26 -12.56
C GLU A 76 -7.43 -9.25 -12.64
N GLU A 77 -7.80 -9.86 -11.50
CA GLU A 77 -8.90 -10.80 -11.44
C GLU A 77 -10.28 -10.11 -11.57
N PRO A 78 -11.25 -10.79 -12.18
CA PRO A 78 -12.60 -10.22 -12.34
C PRO A 78 -13.23 -9.79 -11.02
N ALA A 79 -13.87 -8.62 -11.02
CA ALA A 79 -14.54 -7.98 -9.88
C ALA A 79 -13.61 -7.68 -8.68
N TRP A 80 -12.26 -7.71 -8.88
CA TRP A 80 -11.33 -7.31 -7.82
C TRP A 80 -11.72 -5.91 -7.23
N PRO A 81 -11.61 -5.68 -5.92
CA PRO A 81 -11.00 -6.51 -4.85
C PRO A 81 -11.89 -7.65 -4.33
N ASN A 82 -13.04 -7.82 -4.90
CA ASN A 82 -14.00 -8.88 -4.61
C ASN A 82 -13.92 -9.97 -5.69
N GLU A 83 -14.91 -10.85 -5.76
CA GLU A 83 -15.08 -11.80 -6.86
C GLU A 83 -16.55 -11.81 -7.31
N PRO A 84 -16.85 -12.19 -8.57
CA PRO A 84 -18.24 -12.29 -9.01
C PRO A 84 -18.89 -13.57 -8.46
N ASP A 85 -20.19 -13.50 -8.20
CA ASP A 85 -21.02 -14.69 -8.00
C ASP A 85 -21.50 -15.26 -9.37
N GLU A 86 -22.40 -16.22 -9.32
CA GLU A 86 -22.98 -16.86 -10.51
C GLU A 86 -23.80 -15.93 -11.41
N ASN A 87 -24.17 -14.74 -10.90
CA ASN A 87 -24.94 -13.70 -11.60
C ASN A 87 -24.09 -12.46 -11.89
N ASP A 88 -22.74 -12.56 -11.80
CA ASP A 88 -21.79 -11.45 -11.94
C ASP A 88 -21.95 -10.35 -10.90
N ILE A 89 -22.59 -10.65 -9.74
CA ILE A 89 -22.71 -9.71 -8.63
C ILE A 89 -21.46 -9.82 -7.74
N PRO A 90 -20.78 -8.70 -7.41
CA PRO A 90 -19.62 -8.74 -6.53
C PRO A 90 -19.97 -9.31 -5.14
N ARG A 91 -19.19 -10.29 -4.71
CA ARG A 91 -19.24 -10.87 -3.35
C ARG A 91 -17.84 -10.85 -2.74
N ARG A 92 -17.78 -11.10 -1.41
CA ARG A 92 -16.47 -11.26 -0.74
C ARG A 92 -15.62 -12.29 -1.45
N THR A 93 -14.40 -11.91 -1.77
CA THR A 93 -13.47 -12.81 -2.45
C THR A 93 -13.06 -13.98 -1.57
N SER A 94 -12.94 -15.16 -2.17
CA SER A 94 -12.32 -16.36 -1.58
C SER A 94 -10.80 -16.43 -1.82
N ARG A 95 -10.24 -15.48 -2.56
CA ARG A 95 -8.82 -15.43 -3.00
C ARG A 95 -7.87 -14.88 -1.93
N LEU A 96 -8.34 -14.75 -0.67
CA LEU A 96 -7.53 -14.23 0.42
C LEU A 96 -6.53 -15.29 0.88
N VAL A 97 -5.26 -14.93 0.90
CA VAL A 97 -4.15 -15.80 1.30
C VAL A 97 -3.43 -15.17 2.48
N GLU A 98 -3.09 -15.98 3.49
CA GLU A 98 -2.30 -15.52 4.61
C GLU A 98 -0.90 -15.10 4.15
N GLY A 99 -0.42 -13.97 4.63
CA GLY A 99 0.87 -13.38 4.25
C GLY A 99 0.89 -12.64 2.91
N LEU A 100 -0.20 -12.70 2.13
CA LEU A 100 -0.35 -11.96 0.87
C LEU A 100 -1.51 -10.97 0.98
N PHE A 101 -1.36 -9.80 0.36
CA PHE A 101 -2.40 -8.77 0.32
C PHE A 101 -3.36 -8.96 -0.85
N ASN A 102 -4.49 -8.27 -0.77
CA ASN A 102 -5.49 -8.18 -1.84
C ASN A 102 -5.72 -6.71 -2.27
N SER A 103 -5.93 -5.82 -1.31
CA SER A 103 -6.26 -4.42 -1.58
C SER A 103 -5.97 -3.52 -0.37
N PRO A 104 -4.69 -3.34 0.02
CA PRO A 104 -4.32 -2.48 1.14
C PRO A 104 -4.88 -1.06 0.98
N HIS A 105 -5.54 -0.54 2.02
CA HIS A 105 -6.17 0.78 1.97
C HIS A 105 -5.92 1.63 3.23
N GLY A 106 -5.54 1.01 4.33
CA GLY A 106 -5.08 1.67 5.54
C GLY A 106 -3.91 0.92 6.14
N ILE A 107 -2.89 1.63 6.58
CA ILE A 107 -1.69 1.07 7.21
C ILE A 107 -1.26 1.90 8.41
N THR A 108 -0.64 1.24 9.37
CA THR A 108 0.12 1.90 10.45
C THR A 108 1.17 0.94 10.98
N SER A 109 2.15 1.46 11.72
CA SER A 109 3.13 0.67 12.45
C SER A 109 3.13 1.03 13.91
N ASP A 110 3.62 0.13 14.76
CA ASP A 110 3.86 0.40 16.17
C ASP A 110 5.36 0.53 16.48
N ASN A 111 5.68 0.93 17.73
CA ASN A 111 7.06 1.14 18.16
C ASN A 111 7.88 -0.17 18.21
N ASP A 112 7.23 -1.33 18.20
CA ASP A 112 7.88 -2.64 18.15
C ASP A 112 8.19 -3.07 16.70
N GLY A 113 7.76 -2.26 15.70
CA GLY A 113 7.95 -2.53 14.29
C GLY A 113 6.92 -3.51 13.72
N ASN A 114 5.80 -3.74 14.39
CA ASN A 114 4.68 -4.47 13.80
C ASN A 114 3.92 -3.54 12.85
N ILE A 115 3.38 -4.12 11.78
CA ILE A 115 2.60 -3.40 10.77
C ILE A 115 1.16 -3.89 10.81
N TYR A 116 0.22 -2.96 10.78
CA TYR A 116 -1.21 -3.23 10.76
C TYR A 116 -1.79 -2.72 9.45
N VAL A 117 -2.52 -3.57 8.76
CA VAL A 117 -3.08 -3.29 7.44
C VAL A 117 -4.57 -3.54 7.45
N THR A 118 -5.34 -2.62 6.90
CA THR A 118 -6.76 -2.82 6.57
C THR A 118 -6.92 -2.85 5.07
N GLU A 119 -7.78 -3.74 4.58
CA GLU A 119 -7.97 -3.93 3.15
C GLU A 119 -9.40 -3.59 2.72
N TRP A 120 -9.50 -2.99 1.53
CA TRP A 120 -10.75 -2.57 0.92
C TRP A 120 -11.37 -3.71 0.10
N LEU A 121 -12.28 -4.43 0.72
CA LEU A 121 -13.08 -5.49 0.09
C LEU A 121 -14.37 -5.69 0.89
N ILE A 122 -15.34 -6.40 0.33
CA ILE A 122 -16.57 -6.73 1.06
C ILE A 122 -16.22 -7.51 2.33
N GLY A 123 -16.67 -6.99 3.48
CA GLY A 123 -16.37 -7.51 4.81
C GLY A 123 -14.99 -7.16 5.34
N GLY A 124 -14.16 -6.45 4.59
CA GLY A 124 -12.82 -6.03 4.99
C GLY A 124 -11.88 -7.17 5.36
N ARG A 125 -10.60 -6.87 5.54
CA ARG A 125 -9.63 -7.77 6.19
C ARG A 125 -8.66 -6.95 7.03
N TYR A 126 -8.32 -7.46 8.21
CA TYR A 126 -7.26 -6.93 9.06
C TYR A 126 -6.08 -7.89 9.04
N THR A 127 -4.90 -7.37 8.82
CA THR A 127 -3.66 -8.15 8.87
C THR A 127 -2.68 -7.47 9.81
N LYS A 128 -2.11 -8.24 10.72
CA LYS A 128 -0.94 -7.84 11.51
C LYS A 128 0.27 -8.60 11.02
N LEU A 129 1.28 -7.88 10.54
CA LEU A 129 2.61 -8.41 10.30
C LEU A 129 3.44 -8.18 11.55
N ARG A 130 3.84 -9.23 12.24
CA ARG A 130 4.67 -9.15 13.43
C ARG A 130 6.14 -9.14 13.03
N ARG A 131 6.88 -8.15 13.53
CA ARG A 131 8.33 -8.15 13.40
C ARG A 131 8.93 -9.35 14.16
N VAL A 132 9.86 -10.06 13.52
CA VAL A 132 10.61 -11.17 14.11
C VAL A 132 12.10 -10.89 13.98
N GLY A 133 12.84 -11.16 15.03
CA GLY A 133 14.29 -10.97 15.06
C GLY A 133 14.74 -9.68 15.67
#